data_47f5f98859f92cb053a16cf4f87cb30d
#
_entry.id   47f5f98859f92cb053a16cf4f87cb30d
#
_cell.length_a   1.000
_cell.length_b   1.000
_cell.length_c   1.000
_cell.angle_alpha   90.00
_cell.angle_beta   90.00
_cell.angle_gamma   90.00
#
_symmetry.space_group_name_H-M   'P 1'
#
loop_
_entity.id
_entity.type
_entity.pdbx_description
1 polymer ?
#
loop_
_entity_poly.entity_id
_entity_poly.type
_entity_poly.pdbx_seq_one_letter_code
_entity_poly.pdbx_strand_id
1 'polypeptide(L)'
;MNRIDKNNFYCERLEHNIIYVHVYENADMDVTDIVDVRISNEILAEGKEYFVLFDIGTYALISKEAREFGAKQEFGELRKAMAIIVKSLSHRLLANFFININK
;
A
#
# COMPACT_ATOMS: atom_id res chain seq x y z
N MET A 1 -18.26 -4.09 -5.85
CA MET A 1 -17.54 -3.17 -4.95
C MET A 1 -16.20 -2.82 -5.57
N ASN A 2 -15.92 -1.53 -5.74
CA ASN A 2 -14.66 -1.07 -6.32
C ASN A 2 -13.81 -0.26 -5.35
N ARG A 3 -14.32 0.07 -4.17
CA ARG A 3 -13.61 0.92 -3.23
C ARG A 3 -13.90 0.52 -1.79
N ILE A 4 -12.87 0.57 -0.95
CA ILE A 4 -12.96 0.33 0.50
C ILE A 4 -12.29 1.51 1.19
N ASP A 5 -13.04 2.20 2.06
CA ASP A 5 -12.55 3.34 2.82
C ASP A 5 -12.26 2.92 4.26
N LYS A 6 -11.11 3.34 4.78
CA LYS A 6 -10.69 3.12 6.16
C LYS A 6 -10.30 4.47 6.79
N ASN A 7 -9.91 4.46 8.07
CA ASN A 7 -9.57 5.70 8.77
C ASN A 7 -8.35 6.40 8.20
N ASN A 8 -7.31 5.65 7.85
CA ASN A 8 -6.02 6.20 7.43
C ASN A 8 -5.76 6.10 5.93
N PHE A 9 -6.61 5.40 5.20
CA PHE A 9 -6.41 5.17 3.78
C PHE A 9 -7.69 4.73 3.11
N TYR A 10 -7.68 4.71 1.77
CA TYR A 10 -8.68 3.98 1.00
C TYR A 10 -7.99 3.16 -0.08
N CYS A 11 -8.69 2.13 -0.54
CA CYS A 11 -8.26 1.29 -1.67
C CYS A 11 -9.34 1.35 -2.74
N GLU A 12 -8.91 1.41 -3.99
CA GLU A 12 -9.83 1.45 -5.13
C GLU A 12 -9.30 0.59 -6.26
N ARG A 13 -10.17 -0.28 -6.80
CA ARG A 13 -9.78 -1.11 -7.94
C ARG A 13 -9.92 -0.32 -9.23
N LEU A 14 -8.84 -0.26 -9.99
CA LEU A 14 -8.77 0.34 -11.31
C LEU A 14 -8.79 -0.77 -12.36
N GLU A 15 -8.63 -0.41 -13.63
CA GLU A 15 -8.56 -1.38 -14.73
C GLU A 15 -7.36 -2.31 -14.56
N HIS A 16 -7.44 -3.48 -15.17
CA HIS A 16 -6.38 -4.50 -15.15
C HIS A 16 -6.03 -5.00 -13.75
N ASN A 17 -6.99 -4.94 -12.86
CA ASN A 17 -6.83 -5.35 -11.46
C ASN A 17 -5.68 -4.64 -10.75
N ILE A 18 -5.49 -3.37 -11.07
CA ILE A 18 -4.60 -2.48 -10.33
C ILE A 18 -5.37 -1.94 -9.14
N ILE A 19 -4.83 -2.10 -7.95
CA ILE A 19 -5.44 -1.58 -6.74
C ILE A 19 -4.70 -0.32 -6.34
N TYR A 20 -5.39 0.80 -6.35
CA TYR A 20 -4.86 2.09 -5.93
C TYR A 20 -5.09 2.25 -4.44
N VAL A 21 -4.01 2.43 -3.69
CA VAL A 21 -4.07 2.66 -2.24
C VAL A 21 -3.63 4.09 -1.98
N HIS A 22 -4.52 4.89 -1.40
CA HIS A 22 -4.20 6.26 -1.02
C HIS A 22 -4.15 6.37 0.50
N VAL A 23 -2.97 6.68 1.03
CA VAL A 23 -2.79 6.99 2.44
C VAL A 23 -3.06 8.47 2.63
N TYR A 24 -4.00 8.81 3.51
CA TYR A 24 -4.41 10.20 3.71
C TYR A 24 -3.28 11.08 4.25
N GLU A 25 -3.36 12.37 3.96
CA GLU A 25 -2.43 13.34 4.51
C GLU A 25 -2.42 13.27 6.03
N ASN A 26 -1.26 13.38 6.62
CA ASN A 26 -1.03 13.33 8.06
C ASN A 26 -1.42 12.02 8.74
N ALA A 27 -1.74 10.97 7.99
CA ALA A 27 -2.07 9.68 8.57
C ALA A 27 -0.84 9.04 9.22
N ASP A 28 -1.07 8.26 10.25
CA ASP A 28 -0.03 7.54 10.98
C ASP A 28 -0.32 6.04 10.86
N MET A 29 0.40 5.38 9.96
CA MET A 29 0.17 3.98 9.61
C MET A 29 1.06 3.06 10.43
N ASP A 30 0.44 2.11 11.12
CA ASP A 30 1.16 1.06 11.85
C ASP A 30 0.99 -0.30 11.12
N VAL A 31 1.47 -1.36 11.76
CA VAL A 31 1.37 -2.71 11.19
C VAL A 31 -0.08 -3.12 10.95
N THR A 32 -0.97 -2.77 11.89
CA THR A 32 -2.40 -3.09 11.75
C THR A 32 -2.99 -2.47 10.50
N ASP A 33 -2.63 -1.21 10.22
CA ASP A 33 -3.08 -0.54 8.99
C ASP A 33 -2.58 -1.25 7.74
N ILE A 34 -1.32 -1.71 7.74
CA ILE A 34 -0.76 -2.41 6.59
C ILE A 34 -1.46 -3.75 6.38
N VAL A 35 -1.82 -4.46 7.45
CA VAL A 35 -2.62 -5.67 7.35
C VAL A 35 -3.98 -5.36 6.72
N ASP A 36 -4.61 -4.27 7.16
CA ASP A 36 -5.90 -3.84 6.60
C ASP A 36 -5.79 -3.48 5.13
N VAL A 37 -4.70 -2.84 4.71
CA VAL A 37 -4.43 -2.57 3.29
C VAL A 37 -4.44 -3.87 2.49
N ARG A 38 -3.70 -4.86 2.96
CA ARG A 38 -3.62 -6.16 2.28
C ARG A 38 -4.99 -6.80 2.17
N ILE A 39 -5.72 -6.88 3.27
CA ILE A 39 -7.04 -7.51 3.29
C ILE A 39 -7.98 -6.79 2.31
N SER A 40 -7.98 -5.46 2.34
CA SER A 40 -8.81 -4.65 1.46
C SER A 40 -8.45 -4.89 -0.01
N ASN A 41 -7.16 -4.93 -0.31
CA ASN A 41 -6.69 -5.19 -1.68
C ASN A 41 -7.14 -6.56 -2.18
N GLU A 42 -7.04 -7.59 -1.35
CA GLU A 42 -7.42 -8.94 -1.73
C GLU A 42 -8.93 -9.06 -1.96
N ILE A 43 -9.73 -8.37 -1.14
CA ILE A 43 -11.19 -8.30 -1.35
C ILE A 43 -11.49 -7.65 -2.71
N LEU A 44 -10.87 -6.50 -3.00
CA LEU A 44 -11.09 -5.80 -4.26
C LEU A 44 -10.60 -6.60 -5.46
N ALA A 45 -9.51 -7.32 -5.31
CA ALA A 45 -8.94 -8.14 -6.39
C ALA A 45 -9.76 -9.38 -6.68
N GLU A 46 -10.69 -9.76 -5.80
CA GLU A 46 -11.59 -10.90 -5.99
C GLU A 46 -10.86 -12.23 -6.17
N GLY A 47 -9.79 -12.41 -5.41
CA GLY A 47 -9.00 -13.64 -5.45
C GLY A 47 -8.12 -13.79 -6.68
N LYS A 48 -7.99 -12.75 -7.49
CA LYS A 48 -7.14 -12.75 -8.68
C LYS A 48 -5.82 -12.05 -8.40
N GLU A 49 -4.83 -12.29 -9.26
CA GLU A 49 -3.56 -11.57 -9.20
C GLU A 49 -3.80 -10.07 -9.37
N TYR A 50 -3.04 -9.26 -8.63
CA TYR A 50 -3.22 -7.81 -8.68
C TYR A 50 -1.89 -7.08 -8.54
N PHE A 51 -1.91 -5.82 -8.95
CA PHE A 51 -0.81 -4.88 -8.80
C PHE A 51 -1.24 -3.77 -7.86
N VAL A 52 -0.32 -3.23 -7.08
CA VAL A 52 -0.62 -2.15 -6.14
C VAL A 52 0.06 -0.86 -6.59
N LEU A 53 -0.71 0.22 -6.62
CA LEU A 53 -0.20 1.56 -6.81
C LEU A 53 -0.40 2.28 -5.47
N PHE A 54 0.70 2.52 -4.76
CA PHE A 54 0.67 3.00 -3.38
C PHE A 54 0.99 4.50 -3.34
N ASP A 55 0.00 5.32 -3.01
CA ASP A 55 0.11 6.77 -2.99
C ASP A 55 0.12 7.27 -1.54
N ILE A 56 1.26 7.77 -1.10
CA ILE A 56 1.44 8.22 0.28
C ILE A 56 1.17 9.72 0.35
N GLY A 57 0.15 10.11 1.13
CA GLY A 57 -0.22 11.50 1.31
C GLY A 57 0.88 12.32 2.00
N THR A 58 0.81 13.63 1.82
CA THR A 58 1.77 14.56 2.41
C THR A 58 1.76 14.44 3.94
N TYR A 59 2.94 14.40 4.53
CA TYR A 59 3.14 14.26 5.99
C TYR A 59 2.58 12.99 6.59
N ALA A 60 2.20 12.01 5.78
CA ALA A 60 1.83 10.70 6.31
C ALA A 60 3.07 9.99 6.83
N LEU A 61 2.92 9.28 7.95
CA LEU A 61 3.99 8.52 8.56
C LEU A 61 3.67 7.04 8.50
N ILE A 62 4.68 6.24 8.21
CA ILE A 62 4.57 4.80 8.22
C ILE A 62 5.66 4.30 9.18
N SER A 63 5.26 3.59 10.24
CA SER A 63 6.22 3.13 11.24
C SER A 63 7.26 2.21 10.61
N LYS A 64 8.42 2.08 11.27
CA LYS A 64 9.48 1.19 10.80
C LYS A 64 8.96 -0.25 10.70
N GLU A 65 8.24 -0.70 11.71
CA GLU A 65 7.67 -2.04 11.74
C GLU A 65 6.69 -2.25 10.60
N ALA A 66 5.86 -1.25 10.31
CA ALA A 66 4.91 -1.31 9.21
C ALA A 66 5.63 -1.38 7.87
N ARG A 67 6.70 -0.61 7.69
CA ARG A 67 7.49 -0.64 6.45
C ARG A 67 8.12 -2.02 6.24
N GLU A 68 8.73 -2.55 7.29
CA GLU A 68 9.37 -3.87 7.22
C GLU A 68 8.35 -4.96 6.94
N PHE A 69 7.21 -4.90 7.60
CA PHE A 69 6.12 -5.85 7.39
C PHE A 69 5.59 -5.78 5.96
N GLY A 70 5.35 -4.56 5.47
CA GLY A 70 4.81 -4.35 4.12
C GLY A 70 5.77 -4.79 3.01
N ALA A 71 7.07 -4.82 3.30
CA ALA A 71 8.07 -5.22 2.33
C ALA A 71 8.25 -6.73 2.23
N LYS A 72 7.74 -7.50 3.19
CA LYS A 72 7.87 -8.95 3.15
C LYS A 72 6.98 -9.56 2.09
N GLN A 73 7.52 -10.54 1.38
CA GLN A 73 6.75 -11.24 0.33
C GLN A 73 5.64 -12.13 0.87
N GLU A 74 5.63 -12.39 2.16
CA GLU A 74 4.53 -13.08 2.83
C GLU A 74 3.19 -12.35 2.65
N PHE A 75 3.23 -11.21 2.04
CA PHE A 75 2.10 -10.39 1.70
C PHE A 75 1.33 -10.89 0.50
N GLY A 76 0.98 -12.12 0.50
CA GLY A 76 0.07 -12.65 -0.47
C GLY A 76 0.73 -12.98 -1.80
N GLU A 77 0.58 -14.19 -2.21
CA GLU A 77 1.07 -14.68 -3.50
C GLU A 77 0.41 -13.99 -4.68
N LEU A 78 -0.74 -13.35 -4.45
CA LEU A 78 -1.51 -12.72 -5.50
C LEU A 78 -1.00 -11.33 -5.88
N ARG A 79 -0.25 -10.66 -4.99
CA ARG A 79 0.33 -9.36 -5.32
C ARG A 79 1.57 -9.56 -6.18
N LYS A 80 1.50 -9.13 -7.43
CA LYS A 80 2.59 -9.34 -8.40
C LYS A 80 3.64 -8.25 -8.38
N ALA A 81 3.23 -7.01 -8.11
CA ALA A 81 4.14 -5.88 -8.04
C ALA A 81 3.51 -4.73 -7.27
N MET A 82 4.35 -3.81 -6.79
CA MET A 82 3.89 -2.60 -6.13
C MET A 82 4.76 -1.44 -6.61
N ALA A 83 4.11 -0.34 -6.99
CA ALA A 83 4.76 0.94 -7.28
C ALA A 83 4.35 1.95 -6.23
N ILE A 84 5.27 2.83 -5.85
CA ILE A 84 5.03 3.85 -4.84
C ILE A 84 5.11 5.22 -5.49
N ILE A 85 4.07 6.03 -5.31
CA ILE A 85 4.04 7.41 -5.76
C ILE A 85 4.67 8.27 -4.67
N VAL A 86 5.72 8.99 -5.02
CA VAL A 86 6.47 9.82 -4.07
C VAL A 86 6.21 11.28 -4.37
N LYS A 87 5.65 11.98 -3.37
CA LYS A 87 5.29 13.40 -3.52
C LYS A 87 6.26 14.34 -2.82
N SER A 88 7.09 13.84 -1.91
CA SER A 88 8.07 14.64 -1.18
C SER A 88 9.38 13.88 -1.05
N LEU A 89 10.44 14.59 -0.63
CA LEU A 89 11.74 13.97 -0.45
C LEU A 89 11.71 12.85 0.60
N SER A 90 10.98 13.07 1.71
CA SER A 90 10.83 12.03 2.74
C SER A 90 10.19 10.78 2.18
N HIS A 91 9.13 10.96 1.41
CA HIS A 91 8.45 9.84 0.77
C HIS A 91 9.34 9.14 -0.24
N ARG A 92 10.21 9.89 -0.91
CA ARG A 92 11.18 9.30 -1.85
C ARG A 92 12.13 8.35 -1.13
N LEU A 93 12.59 8.71 0.07
CA LEU A 93 13.44 7.84 0.86
C LEU A 93 12.71 6.58 1.28
N LEU A 94 11.46 6.71 1.70
CA LEU A 94 10.61 5.57 2.04
C LEU A 94 10.36 4.68 0.84
N ALA A 95 10.08 5.28 -0.32
CA ALA A 95 9.85 4.52 -1.54
C ALA A 95 11.09 3.71 -1.93
N ASN A 96 12.27 4.31 -1.84
CA ASN A 96 13.52 3.59 -2.12
C ASN A 96 13.72 2.42 -1.17
N PHE A 97 13.38 2.60 0.10
CA PHE A 97 13.44 1.54 1.10
C PHE A 97 12.54 0.37 0.71
N PHE A 98 11.28 0.65 0.38
CA PHE A 98 10.34 -0.39 -0.03
C PHE A 98 10.80 -1.12 -1.29
N ILE A 99 11.29 -0.40 -2.29
CA ILE A 99 11.75 -0.99 -3.53
C ILE A 99 12.91 -1.94 -3.27
N ASN A 100 13.88 -1.53 -2.45
CA ASN A 100 15.04 -2.35 -2.15
C ASN A 100 14.68 -3.63 -1.40
N ILE A 101 13.73 -3.56 -0.49
CA ILE A 101 13.32 -4.72 0.28
C ILE A 101 12.44 -5.66 -0.55
N ASN A 102 11.63 -5.13 -1.45
CA ASN A 102 10.70 -5.93 -2.27
C ASN A 102 11.36 -6.58 -3.49
N LYS A 103 12.59 -6.31 -3.72
CA LYS A 103 13.33 -7.05 -4.74
C LYS A 103 13.67 -8.45 -4.24
#